data_475234d3be885dde8bad9f8b4508f71c
#
_entry.id   475234d3be885dde8bad9f8b4508f71c
#
_cell.length_a   1.000
_cell.length_b   1.000
_cell.length_c   1.000
_cell.angle_alpha   90.00
_cell.angle_beta   90.00
_cell.angle_gamma   90.00
#
_symmetry.space_group_name_H-M   'P 1'
#
loop_
_entity.id
_entity.type
_entity.pdbx_description
1 polymer ?
#
loop_
_entity_poly.entity_id
_entity_poly.type
_entity_poly.pdbx_seq_one_letter_code
_entity_poly.pdbx_strand_id
1 'polypeptide(L)'
;DNISFKLEEGNVLGLLGPNGSGKTTLIKILSEFHQITSGRVEICGKKPGVETKSMVSYLPDRNFLPKWMKIKDAKEYYNDFFYNFNAQTFGEMLEVMKLSEDMKVKELSKGMQEKLNLSLTLSRDASLYLLDEPIGGVDPVARDMILNSIIDKAFQNKTLIVSTQLVRDIESIF
;
A
#
# COMPACT_ATOMS: atom_id res chain seq x y z
N ASP A 1 -23.04 1.24 3.11
CA ASP A 1 -23.97 0.68 2.12
C ASP A 1 -24.22 1.72 1.02
N ASN A 2 -24.32 1.29 -0.26
CA ASN A 2 -24.55 2.14 -1.42
C ASN A 2 -23.51 3.26 -1.64
N ILE A 3 -22.25 2.88 -1.75
CA ILE A 3 -21.16 3.80 -2.10
C ILE A 3 -21.04 3.82 -3.63
N SER A 4 -20.99 5.02 -4.21
CA SER A 4 -20.69 5.24 -5.62
C SER A 4 -19.69 6.37 -5.76
N PHE A 5 -18.57 6.12 -6.41
CA PHE A 5 -17.56 7.13 -6.74
C PHE A 5 -16.81 6.74 -8.00
N LYS A 6 -16.15 7.71 -8.61
CA LYS A 6 -15.20 7.52 -9.70
C LYS A 6 -13.91 8.22 -9.31
N LEU A 7 -12.79 7.53 -9.47
CA LEU A 7 -11.45 8.08 -9.28
C LEU A 7 -10.74 8.09 -10.62
N GLU A 8 -10.31 9.26 -11.04
CA GLU A 8 -9.55 9.42 -12.29
C GLU A 8 -8.08 9.03 -12.06
N GLU A 9 -7.42 8.63 -13.15
CA GLU A 9 -6.00 8.29 -13.13
C GLU A 9 -5.15 9.48 -12.62
N GLY A 10 -4.14 9.18 -11.83
CA GLY A 10 -3.24 10.17 -11.25
C GLY A 10 -3.79 10.90 -10.00
N ASN A 11 -5.01 10.59 -9.58
CA ASN A 11 -5.60 11.22 -8.40
C ASN A 11 -5.39 10.38 -7.12
N VAL A 12 -5.41 11.08 -5.99
CA VAL A 12 -5.33 10.49 -4.65
C VAL A 12 -6.69 10.60 -3.97
N LEU A 13 -7.19 9.49 -3.41
CA LEU A 13 -8.43 9.42 -2.64
C LEU A 13 -8.13 9.03 -1.19
N GLY A 14 -8.47 9.91 -0.25
CA GLY A 14 -8.45 9.61 1.18
C GLY A 14 -9.77 8.98 1.65
N LEU A 15 -9.70 7.79 2.23
CA LEU A 15 -10.82 7.14 2.91
C LEU A 15 -10.72 7.43 4.41
N LEU A 16 -11.51 8.39 4.88
CA LEU A 16 -11.52 8.84 6.27
C LEU A 16 -12.68 8.23 7.06
N GLY A 17 -12.43 7.91 8.30
CA GLY A 17 -13.48 7.45 9.21
C GLY A 17 -12.97 6.58 10.34
N PRO A 18 -13.79 6.36 11.37
CA PRO A 18 -13.44 5.53 12.53
C PRO A 18 -13.29 4.06 12.14
N ASN A 19 -12.71 3.27 13.06
CA ASN A 19 -12.65 1.81 12.89
C ASN A 19 -14.08 1.23 12.74
N GLY A 20 -14.22 0.25 11.84
CA GLY A 20 -15.50 -0.36 11.53
C GLY A 20 -16.38 0.41 10.53
N SER A 21 -15.96 1.57 10.01
CA SER A 21 -16.73 2.32 9.00
C SER A 21 -16.73 1.68 7.60
N GLY A 22 -15.97 0.62 7.37
CA GLY A 22 -15.94 -0.11 6.09
C GLY A 22 -14.79 0.24 5.16
N LYS A 23 -13.81 1.08 5.56
CA LYS A 23 -12.63 1.46 4.75
C LYS A 23 -11.86 0.22 4.25
N THR A 24 -11.42 -0.62 5.18
CA THR A 24 -10.72 -1.88 4.87
C THR A 24 -11.57 -2.83 4.03
N THR A 25 -12.89 -2.87 4.23
CA THR A 25 -13.79 -3.69 3.40
C THR A 25 -13.81 -3.20 1.96
N LEU A 26 -13.88 -1.89 1.74
CA LEU A 26 -13.84 -1.31 0.41
C LEU A 26 -12.49 -1.61 -0.28
N ILE A 27 -11.37 -1.39 0.43
CA ILE A 27 -10.03 -1.71 -0.08
C ILE A 27 -9.91 -3.21 -0.43
N LYS A 28 -10.43 -4.11 0.41
CA LYS A 28 -10.44 -5.55 0.15
C LYS A 28 -11.29 -5.95 -1.06
N ILE A 29 -12.37 -5.24 -1.34
CA ILE A 29 -13.16 -5.42 -2.57
C ILE A 29 -12.33 -5.00 -3.79
N LEU A 30 -11.68 -3.84 -3.75
CA LEU A 30 -10.84 -3.34 -4.84
C LEU A 30 -9.60 -4.22 -5.09
N SER A 31 -9.07 -4.85 -4.05
CA SER A 31 -7.94 -5.80 -4.14
C SER A 31 -8.37 -7.26 -4.37
N GLU A 32 -9.68 -7.51 -4.57
CA GLU A 32 -10.27 -8.82 -4.83
C GLU A 32 -10.17 -9.85 -3.69
N PHE A 33 -9.91 -9.39 -2.46
CA PHE A 33 -9.99 -10.25 -1.27
C PHE A 33 -11.42 -10.45 -0.77
N HIS A 34 -12.37 -9.59 -1.20
CA HIS A 34 -13.80 -9.72 -0.90
C HIS A 34 -14.64 -9.54 -2.17
N GLN A 35 -15.70 -10.33 -2.27
CA GLN A 35 -16.69 -10.19 -3.34
C GLN A 35 -17.73 -9.12 -2.97
N ILE A 36 -18.22 -8.40 -3.98
CA ILE A 36 -19.34 -7.48 -3.81
C ILE A 36 -20.65 -8.26 -3.70
N THR A 37 -21.56 -7.81 -2.85
CA THR A 37 -22.90 -8.38 -2.74
C THR A 37 -23.79 -7.89 -3.87
N SER A 38 -23.66 -6.63 -4.28
CA SER A 38 -24.40 -6.00 -5.38
C SER A 38 -23.63 -4.80 -5.90
N GLY A 39 -24.02 -4.30 -7.06
CA GLY A 39 -23.37 -3.15 -7.70
C GLY A 39 -22.31 -3.55 -8.73
N ARG A 40 -21.41 -2.61 -9.04
CA ARG A 40 -20.36 -2.77 -10.05
C ARG A 40 -19.06 -2.15 -9.56
N VAL A 41 -17.96 -2.84 -9.79
CA VAL A 41 -16.61 -2.32 -9.57
C VAL A 41 -15.82 -2.47 -10.86
N GLU A 42 -15.06 -1.45 -11.23
CA GLU A 42 -14.12 -1.46 -12.35
C GLU A 42 -12.81 -0.82 -11.94
N ILE A 43 -11.71 -1.39 -12.39
CA ILE A 43 -10.34 -0.88 -12.22
C ILE A 43 -9.74 -0.75 -13.62
N CYS A 44 -9.38 0.47 -14.01
CA CYS A 44 -8.89 0.78 -15.37
C CYS A 44 -9.85 0.27 -16.47
N GLY A 45 -11.16 0.42 -16.25
CA GLY A 45 -12.21 -0.03 -17.19
C GLY A 45 -12.44 -1.54 -17.23
N LYS A 46 -11.79 -2.32 -16.37
CA LYS A 46 -11.91 -3.79 -16.29
C LYS A 46 -12.59 -4.22 -15.00
N LYS A 47 -13.36 -5.30 -15.09
CA LYS A 47 -13.89 -5.94 -13.87
C LYS A 47 -12.72 -6.54 -13.08
N PRO A 48 -12.80 -6.52 -11.73
CA PRO A 48 -11.84 -7.21 -10.88
C PRO A 48 -11.62 -8.66 -11.32
N GLY A 49 -10.35 -9.07 -11.47
CA GLY A 49 -9.95 -10.38 -11.97
C GLY A 49 -8.43 -10.52 -12.10
N VAL A 50 -7.96 -11.55 -12.77
CA VAL A 50 -6.52 -11.84 -12.92
C VAL A 50 -5.74 -10.65 -13.49
N GLU A 51 -6.30 -9.95 -14.49
CA GLU A 51 -5.65 -8.80 -15.10
C GLU A 51 -5.52 -7.61 -14.14
N THR A 52 -6.57 -7.30 -13.38
CA THR A 52 -6.56 -6.18 -12.44
C THR A 52 -5.64 -6.43 -11.24
N LYS A 53 -5.41 -7.68 -10.83
CA LYS A 53 -4.43 -8.02 -9.79
C LYS A 53 -3.01 -7.60 -10.16
N SER A 54 -2.67 -7.62 -11.42
CA SER A 54 -1.36 -7.14 -11.88
C SER A 54 -1.24 -5.62 -11.86
N MET A 55 -2.37 -4.91 -11.96
CA MET A 55 -2.46 -3.44 -11.97
C MET A 55 -2.56 -2.83 -10.58
N VAL A 56 -2.88 -3.63 -9.56
CA VAL A 56 -3.10 -3.18 -8.19
C VAL A 56 -1.93 -3.57 -7.30
N SER A 57 -1.41 -2.61 -6.54
CA SER A 57 -0.48 -2.86 -5.44
C SER A 57 -1.20 -2.56 -4.13
N TYR A 58 -1.25 -3.55 -3.24
CA TYR A 58 -2.01 -3.48 -1.99
C TYR A 58 -1.11 -3.60 -0.77
N LEU A 59 -1.21 -2.63 0.13
CA LEU A 59 -0.63 -2.65 1.46
C LEU A 59 -1.74 -2.95 2.48
N PRO A 60 -1.76 -4.13 3.10
CA PRO A 60 -2.73 -4.45 4.15
C PRO A 60 -2.36 -3.78 5.49
N ASP A 61 -3.36 -3.63 6.37
CA ASP A 61 -3.22 -3.11 7.73
C ASP A 61 -2.39 -4.00 8.69
N ARG A 62 -1.96 -5.17 8.21
CA ARG A 62 -1.21 -6.16 9.00
C ARG A 62 0.05 -6.61 8.28
N ASN A 63 1.07 -6.91 9.08
CA ASN A 63 2.27 -7.54 8.53
C ASN A 63 1.93 -8.93 7.95
N PHE A 64 2.33 -9.14 6.70
CA PHE A 64 2.09 -10.37 5.95
C PHE A 64 3.37 -11.19 5.71
N LEU A 65 4.54 -10.65 6.07
CA LEU A 65 5.81 -11.33 5.86
C LEU A 65 6.09 -12.35 6.96
N PRO A 66 6.59 -13.55 6.63
CA PRO A 66 7.02 -14.54 7.60
C PRO A 66 8.14 -14.03 8.50
N LYS A 67 8.06 -14.31 9.80
CA LYS A 67 9.03 -13.81 10.80
C LYS A 67 10.46 -14.31 10.59
N TRP A 68 10.65 -15.46 9.97
CA TRP A 68 11.96 -16.05 9.68
C TRP A 68 12.67 -15.43 8.48
N MET A 69 11.92 -14.76 7.61
CA MET A 69 12.39 -14.19 6.36
C MET A 69 13.33 -13.01 6.62
N LYS A 70 14.38 -12.86 5.82
CA LYS A 70 15.16 -11.64 5.73
C LYS A 70 14.54 -10.67 4.73
N ILE A 71 14.89 -9.39 4.81
CA ILE A 71 14.42 -8.37 3.85
C ILE A 71 14.82 -8.73 2.42
N LYS A 72 16.03 -9.25 2.20
CA LYS A 72 16.47 -9.74 0.88
C LYS A 72 15.61 -10.90 0.35
N ASP A 73 15.17 -11.81 1.23
CA ASP A 73 14.32 -12.93 0.81
C ASP A 73 12.94 -12.40 0.38
N ALA A 74 12.43 -11.35 1.06
CA ALA A 74 11.19 -10.67 0.67
C ALA A 74 11.33 -9.96 -0.69
N LYS A 75 12.48 -9.34 -0.98
CA LYS A 75 12.82 -8.75 -2.28
C LYS A 75 12.81 -9.81 -3.38
N GLU A 76 13.50 -10.94 -3.18
CA GLU A 76 13.53 -12.05 -4.13
C GLU A 76 12.12 -12.59 -4.38
N TYR A 77 11.33 -12.81 -3.33
CA TYR A 77 9.94 -13.24 -3.44
C TYR A 77 9.11 -12.27 -4.30
N TYR A 78 9.22 -10.95 -4.06
CA TYR A 78 8.49 -9.97 -4.85
C TYR A 78 8.96 -9.92 -6.30
N ASN A 79 10.25 -10.06 -6.54
CA ASN A 79 10.82 -10.09 -7.88
C ASN A 79 10.36 -11.31 -8.69
N ASP A 80 10.17 -12.45 -8.04
CA ASP A 80 9.71 -13.69 -8.68
C ASP A 80 8.20 -13.69 -8.97
N PHE A 81 7.39 -13.11 -8.06
CA PHE A 81 5.93 -13.17 -8.16
C PHE A 81 5.29 -11.96 -8.85
N PHE A 82 5.96 -10.81 -8.89
CA PHE A 82 5.43 -9.58 -9.47
C PHE A 82 6.33 -9.08 -10.59
N TYR A 83 5.94 -9.32 -11.84
CA TYR A 83 6.71 -8.89 -13.01
C TYR A 83 6.93 -7.37 -13.07
N ASN A 84 6.09 -6.57 -12.39
CA ASN A 84 6.16 -5.13 -12.28
C ASN A 84 6.90 -4.65 -11.00
N PHE A 85 7.58 -5.53 -10.29
CA PHE A 85 8.41 -5.15 -9.15
C PHE A 85 9.74 -4.57 -9.65
N ASN A 86 10.13 -3.43 -9.08
CA ASN A 86 11.39 -2.77 -9.39
C ASN A 86 12.37 -2.91 -8.22
N ALA A 87 13.33 -3.81 -8.36
CA ALA A 87 14.33 -4.10 -7.33
C ALA A 87 15.26 -2.90 -7.04
N GLN A 88 15.50 -2.02 -8.03
CA GLN A 88 16.28 -0.80 -7.83
C GLN A 88 15.51 0.19 -6.95
N THR A 89 14.25 0.49 -7.30
CA THR A 89 13.37 1.35 -6.49
C THR A 89 13.24 0.81 -5.06
N PHE A 90 13.15 -0.51 -4.90
CA PHE A 90 13.12 -1.12 -3.56
C PHE A 90 14.40 -0.84 -2.77
N GLY A 91 15.59 -0.97 -3.40
CA GLY A 91 16.86 -0.64 -2.77
C GLY A 91 16.93 0.83 -2.32
N GLU A 92 16.54 1.76 -3.20
CA GLU A 92 16.47 3.19 -2.90
C GLU A 92 15.51 3.48 -1.73
N MET A 93 14.35 2.81 -1.70
CA MET A 93 13.42 2.94 -0.59
C MET A 93 13.98 2.39 0.73
N LEU A 94 14.72 1.29 0.71
CA LEU A 94 15.37 0.77 1.92
C LEU A 94 16.38 1.77 2.50
N GLU A 95 17.14 2.45 1.65
CA GLU A 95 18.07 3.51 2.08
C GLU A 95 17.33 4.66 2.75
N VAL A 96 16.27 5.18 2.12
CA VAL A 96 15.41 6.24 2.69
C VAL A 96 14.80 5.80 4.03
N MET A 97 14.31 4.57 4.11
CA MET A 97 13.67 4.01 5.30
C MET A 97 14.68 3.56 6.37
N LYS A 98 15.99 3.60 6.09
CA LYS A 98 17.08 3.15 6.95
C LYS A 98 16.94 1.68 7.36
N LEU A 99 16.66 0.82 6.38
CA LEU A 99 16.56 -0.63 6.54
C LEU A 99 17.70 -1.31 5.77
N SER A 100 18.18 -2.46 6.28
CA SER A 100 19.21 -3.27 5.63
C SER A 100 18.63 -4.61 5.16
N GLU A 101 19.02 -5.06 3.97
CA GLU A 101 18.58 -6.32 3.38
C GLU A 101 18.88 -7.56 4.25
N ASP A 102 19.88 -7.51 5.13
CA ASP A 102 20.25 -8.62 6.00
C ASP A 102 19.40 -8.73 7.29
N MET A 103 18.60 -7.73 7.62
CA MET A 103 17.71 -7.75 8.78
C MET A 103 16.63 -8.81 8.63
N LYS A 104 16.31 -9.52 9.73
CA LYS A 104 15.20 -10.47 9.78
C LYS A 104 13.90 -9.77 10.18
N VAL A 105 12.78 -10.16 9.58
CA VAL A 105 11.46 -9.60 9.89
C VAL A 105 11.12 -9.67 11.38
N LYS A 106 11.53 -10.76 12.08
CA LYS A 106 11.33 -10.91 13.53
C LYS A 106 12.09 -9.89 14.40
N GLU A 107 13.14 -9.28 13.86
CA GLU A 107 14.01 -8.32 14.56
C GLU A 107 13.56 -6.88 14.35
N LEU A 108 12.62 -6.66 13.41
CA LEU A 108 12.10 -5.35 13.09
C LEU A 108 11.07 -4.88 14.14
N SER A 109 11.20 -3.63 14.56
CA SER A 109 10.14 -2.94 15.30
C SER A 109 8.87 -2.83 14.45
N LYS A 110 7.72 -2.51 15.07
CA LYS A 110 6.48 -2.30 14.32
C LYS A 110 6.66 -1.25 13.21
N GLY A 111 7.23 -0.09 13.53
CA GLY A 111 7.49 0.96 12.55
C GLY A 111 8.43 0.53 11.42
N MET A 112 9.45 -0.30 11.72
CA MET A 112 10.33 -0.87 10.69
C MET A 112 9.60 -1.87 9.79
N GLN A 113 8.69 -2.66 10.34
CA GLN A 113 7.85 -3.57 9.55
C GLN A 113 6.91 -2.80 8.61
N GLU A 114 6.28 -1.72 9.08
CA GLU A 114 5.45 -0.84 8.25
C GLU A 114 6.26 -0.22 7.11
N LYS A 115 7.46 0.31 7.40
CA LYS A 115 8.39 0.83 6.38
C LYS A 115 8.75 -0.23 5.34
N LEU A 116 9.06 -1.45 5.75
CA LEU A 116 9.38 -2.55 4.83
C LEU A 116 8.19 -2.91 3.94
N ASN A 117 7.01 -3.07 4.54
CA ASN A 117 5.79 -3.42 3.80
C ASN A 117 5.43 -2.33 2.77
N LEU A 118 5.57 -1.06 3.16
CA LEU A 118 5.36 0.06 2.25
C LEU A 118 6.40 0.07 1.12
N SER A 119 7.69 -0.15 1.44
CA SER A 119 8.76 -0.20 0.44
C SER A 119 8.48 -1.28 -0.62
N LEU A 120 8.06 -2.47 -0.21
CA LEU A 120 7.66 -3.54 -1.14
C LEU A 120 6.47 -3.13 -2.00
N THR A 121 5.45 -2.50 -1.39
CA THR A 121 4.23 -2.09 -2.08
C THR A 121 4.49 -0.99 -3.10
N LEU A 122 5.23 0.06 -2.73
CA LEU A 122 5.50 1.21 -3.61
C LEU A 122 6.57 0.91 -4.68
N SER A 123 7.36 -0.15 -4.51
CA SER A 123 8.35 -0.58 -5.51
C SER A 123 7.75 -1.39 -6.64
N ARG A 124 6.46 -1.70 -6.61
CA ARG A 124 5.75 -2.21 -7.78
C ARG A 124 5.33 -1.04 -8.68
N ASP A 125 5.45 -1.21 -9.99
CA ASP A 125 4.89 -0.26 -10.97
C ASP A 125 3.42 -0.61 -11.26
N ALA A 126 2.54 -0.18 -10.36
CA ALA A 126 1.11 -0.42 -10.42
C ALA A 126 0.35 0.79 -10.97
N SER A 127 -0.85 0.57 -11.50
CA SER A 127 -1.79 1.63 -11.91
C SER A 127 -2.57 2.18 -10.71
N LEU A 128 -2.83 1.33 -9.72
CA LEU A 128 -3.57 1.68 -8.51
C LEU A 128 -2.86 1.15 -7.26
N TYR A 129 -2.61 2.04 -6.31
CA TYR A 129 -2.09 1.68 -4.99
C TYR A 129 -3.21 1.78 -3.97
N LEU A 130 -3.41 0.71 -3.22
CA LEU A 130 -4.38 0.60 -2.14
C LEU A 130 -3.61 0.50 -0.83
N LEU A 131 -3.64 1.54 0.00
CA LEU A 131 -2.89 1.63 1.24
C LEU A 131 -3.86 1.63 2.43
N ASP A 132 -3.89 0.53 3.19
CA ASP A 132 -4.81 0.36 4.31
C ASP A 132 -4.09 0.68 5.63
N GLU A 133 -4.43 1.83 6.24
CA GLU A 133 -3.84 2.37 7.48
C GLU A 133 -2.28 2.40 7.46
N PRO A 134 -1.63 2.93 6.42
CA PRO A 134 -0.18 2.82 6.21
C PRO A 134 0.67 3.45 7.33
N ILE A 135 0.07 4.28 8.18
CA ILE A 135 0.74 5.00 9.28
C ILE A 135 0.15 4.63 10.65
N GLY A 136 -0.64 3.55 10.71
CA GLY A 136 -1.32 3.10 11.92
C GLY A 136 -0.38 2.61 13.02
N GLY A 137 -0.18 3.44 14.05
CA GLY A 137 0.58 3.02 15.24
C GLY A 137 2.11 2.97 15.08
N VAL A 138 2.65 3.76 14.16
CA VAL A 138 4.09 4.01 14.03
C VAL A 138 4.51 5.27 14.82
N ASP A 139 5.79 5.34 15.16
CA ASP A 139 6.36 6.53 15.79
C ASP A 139 6.40 7.74 14.83
N PRO A 140 6.52 8.98 15.34
CA PRO A 140 6.48 10.18 14.50
C PRO A 140 7.53 10.20 13.38
N VAL A 141 8.74 9.70 13.64
CA VAL A 141 9.83 9.70 12.64
C VAL A 141 9.52 8.73 11.51
N ALA A 142 9.03 7.53 11.84
CA ALA A 142 8.60 6.55 10.86
C ALA A 142 7.41 7.07 10.05
N ARG A 143 6.46 7.77 10.71
CA ARG A 143 5.30 8.39 10.07
C ARG A 143 5.71 9.37 8.97
N ASP A 144 6.59 10.32 9.27
CA ASP A 144 7.05 11.32 8.30
C ASP A 144 7.72 10.68 7.08
N MET A 145 8.55 9.65 7.29
CA MET A 145 9.17 8.91 6.18
C MET A 145 8.13 8.21 5.30
N ILE A 146 7.13 7.59 5.91
CA ILE A 146 6.04 6.89 5.20
C ILE A 146 5.20 7.90 4.41
N LEU A 147 4.79 9.02 5.02
CA LEU A 147 4.02 10.07 4.36
C LEU A 147 4.78 10.66 3.16
N ASN A 148 6.05 11.01 3.32
CA ASN A 148 6.85 11.54 2.22
C ASN A 148 6.94 10.54 1.06
N SER A 149 7.12 9.25 1.32
CA SER A 149 7.16 8.22 0.26
C SER A 149 5.81 8.06 -0.47
N ILE A 150 4.69 8.22 0.23
CA ILE A 150 3.35 8.21 -0.38
C ILE A 150 3.15 9.47 -1.24
N ILE A 151 3.56 10.63 -0.74
CA ILE A 151 3.52 11.91 -1.45
C ILE A 151 4.38 11.85 -2.72
N ASP A 152 5.61 11.36 -2.63
CA ASP A 152 6.50 11.19 -3.79
C ASP A 152 5.86 10.30 -4.86
N LYS A 153 5.15 9.24 -4.45
CA LYS A 153 4.43 8.36 -5.38
C LYS A 153 3.25 9.07 -6.03
N ALA A 154 2.52 9.90 -5.29
CA ALA A 154 1.44 10.73 -5.83
C ALA A 154 1.96 11.73 -6.86
N PHE A 155 3.10 12.37 -6.60
CA PHE A 155 3.74 13.29 -7.57
C PHE A 155 4.24 12.60 -8.85
N GLN A 156 4.41 11.28 -8.87
CA GLN A 156 4.68 10.50 -10.07
C GLN A 156 3.42 10.22 -10.91
N ASN A 157 2.32 10.93 -10.67
CA ASN A 157 1.03 10.78 -11.34
C ASN A 157 0.44 9.36 -11.20
N LYS A 158 0.62 8.73 -10.03
CA LYS A 158 0.04 7.43 -9.70
C LYS A 158 -1.28 7.58 -8.99
N THR A 159 -2.20 6.65 -9.24
CA THR A 159 -3.50 6.64 -8.56
C THR A 159 -3.40 5.93 -7.22
N LEU A 160 -3.81 6.61 -6.15
CA LEU A 160 -3.72 6.09 -4.78
C LEU A 160 -5.07 6.15 -4.08
N ILE A 161 -5.39 5.11 -3.32
CA ILE A 161 -6.46 5.12 -2.30
C ILE A 161 -5.81 4.83 -0.96
N VAL A 162 -5.92 5.77 -0.03
CA VAL A 162 -5.29 5.69 1.30
C VAL A 162 -6.37 5.72 2.36
N SER A 163 -6.47 4.67 3.16
CA SER A 163 -7.36 4.67 4.34
C SER A 163 -6.61 5.14 5.57
N THR A 164 -7.25 5.97 6.38
CA THR A 164 -6.76 6.30 7.71
C THR A 164 -7.91 6.77 8.62
N GLN A 165 -7.69 6.62 9.93
CA GLN A 165 -8.52 7.25 10.96
C GLN A 165 -7.98 8.64 11.39
N LEU A 166 -6.78 9.02 10.95
CA LEU A 166 -6.09 10.25 11.34
C LEU A 166 -6.20 11.30 10.22
N VAL A 167 -7.18 12.20 10.35
CA VAL A 167 -7.47 13.24 9.35
C VAL A 167 -6.25 14.12 9.07
N ARG A 168 -5.50 14.50 10.13
CA ARG A 168 -4.32 15.37 10.02
C ARG A 168 -3.22 14.82 9.12
N ASP A 169 -3.10 13.52 9.03
CA ASP A 169 -2.03 12.87 8.26
C ASP A 169 -2.32 12.91 6.75
N ILE A 170 -3.60 12.93 6.40
CA ILE A 170 -4.04 13.04 4.99
C ILE A 170 -3.96 14.47 4.48
N GLU A 171 -4.18 15.49 5.31
CA GLU A 171 -4.07 16.88 4.89
C GLU A 171 -2.70 17.24 4.30
N SER A 172 -1.66 16.50 4.67
CA SER A 172 -0.32 16.67 4.10
C SER A 172 -0.12 16.00 2.73
N ILE A 173 -1.03 15.09 2.32
CA ILE A 173 -0.97 14.37 1.04
C ILE A 173 -1.76 15.12 -0.05
N PHE A 174 -2.68 15.99 0.32
CA PHE A 174 -3.54 16.80 -0.56
C PHE A 174 -3.13 18.28 -0.49
#